data_fd2bee2947a4f7aede4555c6f6e41d82
#
_entry.id   fd2bee2947a4f7aede4555c6f6e41d82
#
_cell.length_a   1.000
_cell.length_b   1.000
_cell.length_c   1.000
_cell.angle_alpha   90.00
_cell.angle_beta   90.00
_cell.angle_gamma   90.00
#
_symmetry.space_group_name_H-M   'P 1'
#
loop_
_entity.id
_entity.type
_entity.pdbx_description
1 polymer ?
#
loop_
_entity_poly.entity_id
_entity_poly.type
_entity_poly.pdbx_seq_one_letter_code
_entity_poly.pdbx_strand_id
1 'polypeptide(L)'
;MKILFVHEVSWFNKVVFEMHDFPELLSLNGHEVHFLDFDEGKTRARWKPVTTIETRAHAGSQVSVTTPPKFLPGILGRLLATIIHPLMFLRLTKKIKPDVVVTYSIPTSGWQIAKICNVRKIPIVVRVIDIPHVLRETHFKPLVKWSERYVFGHADFVSTHNEALRQYCIGLGASPDRSSVIYPGIDMARFFPAPPRLDLQVKVGIQPTDTVLLFMGTIFRFSGLIELLTELAPTLKKDNSLKFLILGDGEDFIRLKELAKSLGLQRQVIMPGRIEYDLLADYLRLGHVALLPFRPEPVTHGALPGKILQYLACGLPTIATPLDGLQSMIAPDQGVLYANGPQEMVKMAIQLASNADQHSQLSLSGVNLMNLHCNWQNQIQTFKKMIVDLQHAE
;
A
#
# COMPACT_ATOMS: atom_id res chain seq x y z
N MET A 1 -17.35 19.85 1.84
CA MET A 1 -17.48 19.03 3.05
C MET A 1 -16.20 19.11 3.86
N LYS A 2 -16.31 18.98 5.19
CA LYS A 2 -15.17 18.86 6.12
C LYS A 2 -14.94 17.39 6.43
N ILE A 3 -13.80 16.87 6.06
CA ILE A 3 -13.45 15.46 6.22
C ILE A 3 -12.29 15.33 7.20
N LEU A 4 -12.44 14.51 8.24
CA LEU A 4 -11.39 14.24 9.19
C LEU A 4 -10.87 12.80 9.03
N PHE A 5 -9.67 12.66 8.51
CA PHE A 5 -8.96 11.39 8.46
C PHE A 5 -8.25 11.08 9.77
N VAL A 6 -8.24 9.81 10.16
CA VAL A 6 -7.55 9.33 11.35
C VAL A 6 -6.78 8.06 11.05
N HIS A 7 -5.49 8.04 11.34
CA HIS A 7 -4.66 6.84 11.17
C HIS A 7 -3.64 6.72 12.30
N GLU A 8 -3.21 5.49 12.61
CA GLU A 8 -2.16 5.19 13.60
C GLU A 8 -0.78 4.99 12.98
N VAL A 9 -0.49 5.70 11.91
CA VAL A 9 0.84 5.78 11.31
C VAL A 9 1.20 7.24 11.03
N SER A 10 2.51 7.53 11.02
CA SER A 10 2.97 8.90 10.84
C SER A 10 2.85 9.34 9.39
N TRP A 11 2.14 10.44 9.16
CA TRP A 11 2.08 11.15 7.88
C TRP A 11 3.46 11.47 7.33
N PHE A 12 4.38 11.88 8.19
CA PHE A 12 5.70 12.39 7.80
C PHE A 12 6.74 11.29 7.55
N ASN A 13 6.65 10.16 8.26
CA ASN A 13 7.70 9.15 8.29
C ASN A 13 7.46 7.95 7.34
N LYS A 14 6.24 7.81 6.81
CA LYS A 14 5.92 6.73 5.86
C LYS A 14 6.23 7.15 4.43
N VAL A 15 6.48 6.16 3.58
CA VAL A 15 6.47 6.35 2.12
C VAL A 15 5.08 6.82 1.67
N VAL A 16 5.02 7.47 0.51
CA VAL A 16 3.72 7.86 -0.06
C VAL A 16 2.90 6.61 -0.38
N PHE A 17 1.67 6.59 0.09
CA PHE A 17 0.67 5.57 -0.20
C PHE A 17 -0.74 6.15 0.06
N GLU A 18 -1.78 5.37 -0.10
CA GLU A 18 -3.18 5.79 -0.05
C GLU A 18 -3.54 6.80 1.05
N MET A 19 -2.93 6.70 2.24
CA MET A 19 -3.24 7.67 3.32
C MET A 19 -2.82 9.10 2.99
N HIS A 20 -1.94 9.29 2.00
CA HIS A 20 -1.56 10.60 1.48
C HIS A 20 -2.41 10.94 0.24
N ASP A 21 -2.52 10.00 -0.70
CA ASP A 21 -3.24 10.21 -1.95
C ASP A 21 -4.71 10.57 -1.72
N PHE A 22 -5.41 9.80 -0.88
CA PHE A 22 -6.85 9.99 -0.67
C PHE A 22 -7.19 11.37 -0.08
N PRO A 23 -6.58 11.80 1.05
CA PRO A 23 -6.83 13.13 1.61
C PRO A 23 -6.45 14.26 0.65
N GLU A 24 -5.31 14.14 -0.04
CA GLU A 24 -4.83 15.18 -0.94
C GLU A 24 -5.73 15.33 -2.17
N LEU A 25 -6.16 14.23 -2.78
CA LEU A 25 -7.07 14.26 -3.91
C LEU A 25 -8.47 14.79 -3.54
N LEU A 26 -8.97 14.47 -2.34
CA LEU A 26 -10.21 15.07 -1.84
C LEU A 26 -10.06 16.58 -1.62
N SER A 27 -8.91 17.03 -1.14
CA SER A 27 -8.60 18.46 -1.00
C SER A 27 -8.61 19.16 -2.36
N LEU A 28 -7.99 18.57 -3.40
CA LEU A 28 -8.03 19.09 -4.78
C LEU A 28 -9.44 19.10 -5.38
N ASN A 29 -10.34 18.27 -4.86
CA ASN A 29 -11.76 18.24 -5.23
C ASN A 29 -12.62 19.23 -4.43
N GLY A 30 -12.02 20.19 -3.72
CA GLY A 30 -12.69 21.26 -3.02
C GLY A 30 -13.26 20.91 -1.63
N HIS A 31 -12.77 19.80 -1.02
CA HIS A 31 -13.12 19.47 0.37
C HIS A 31 -12.11 20.08 1.34
N GLU A 32 -12.57 20.50 2.53
CA GLU A 32 -11.71 20.88 3.65
C GLU A 32 -11.25 19.58 4.35
N VAL A 33 -9.97 19.23 4.19
CA VAL A 33 -9.46 17.95 4.65
C VAL A 33 -8.50 18.13 5.81
N HIS A 34 -8.76 17.40 6.88
CA HIS A 34 -7.94 17.32 8.08
C HIS A 34 -7.45 15.90 8.28
N PHE A 35 -6.26 15.77 8.87
CA PHE A 35 -5.66 14.49 9.20
C PHE A 35 -5.17 14.51 10.65
N LEU A 36 -5.60 13.56 11.46
CA LEU A 36 -5.04 13.33 12.79
C LEU A 36 -3.91 12.32 12.69
N ASP A 37 -2.68 12.82 12.81
CA ASP A 37 -1.43 12.08 12.69
C ASP A 37 -1.13 11.24 13.95
N PHE A 38 -0.26 10.24 13.77
CA PHE A 38 0.24 9.39 14.85
C PHE A 38 1.77 9.32 14.80
N ASP A 39 2.45 9.97 15.72
CA ASP A 39 3.91 10.00 15.77
C ASP A 39 4.48 8.68 16.32
N GLU A 40 4.83 7.74 15.42
CA GLU A 40 5.44 6.44 15.74
C GLU A 40 6.96 6.52 16.01
N GLY A 41 7.63 7.63 15.69
CA GLY A 41 9.08 7.74 15.66
C GLY A 41 9.76 7.84 17.02
N LYS A 42 11.11 7.71 17.03
CA LYS A 42 12.01 8.02 18.16
C LYS A 42 12.20 9.55 18.32
N THR A 43 11.24 10.37 17.87
CA THR A 43 11.32 11.81 17.87
C THR A 43 11.32 12.37 19.30
N ARG A 44 11.87 13.58 19.45
CA ARG A 44 11.90 14.30 20.75
C ARG A 44 10.50 14.50 21.31
N ALA A 45 10.38 14.56 22.64
CA ALA A 45 9.13 14.89 23.32
C ALA A 45 8.53 16.20 22.76
N ARG A 46 7.21 16.19 22.54
CA ARG A 46 6.43 17.34 22.08
C ARG A 46 5.31 17.62 23.08
N TRP A 47 5.35 18.76 23.71
CA TRP A 47 4.41 19.12 24.77
C TRP A 47 3.08 19.69 24.26
N LYS A 48 3.07 20.25 23.04
CA LYS A 48 1.87 20.84 22.42
C LYS A 48 1.57 20.17 21.09
N PRO A 49 0.28 20.08 20.68
CA PRO A 49 -0.05 19.65 19.34
C PRO A 49 0.46 20.66 18.31
N VAL A 50 0.82 20.17 17.13
CA VAL A 50 1.24 21.01 16.00
C VAL A 50 0.31 20.71 14.84
N THR A 51 -0.19 21.75 14.16
CA THR A 51 -0.98 21.62 12.93
C THR A 51 -0.23 22.33 11.82
N THR A 52 -0.02 21.63 10.70
CA THR A 52 0.63 22.15 9.49
C THR A 52 -0.25 21.86 8.27
N ILE A 53 -0.08 22.63 7.21
CA ILE A 53 -0.71 22.33 5.92
C ILE A 53 0.34 21.58 5.10
N GLU A 54 -0.02 20.40 4.62
CA GLU A 54 0.91 19.46 3.98
C GLU A 54 0.46 19.07 2.58
N THR A 55 1.45 18.80 1.74
CA THR A 55 1.35 18.22 0.39
C THR A 55 2.49 17.22 0.23
N ARG A 56 2.22 15.99 -0.17
CA ARG A 56 3.24 14.96 -0.33
C ARG A 56 3.20 14.22 -1.68
N ALA A 57 2.01 14.01 -2.22
CA ALA A 57 1.80 13.22 -3.43
C ALA A 57 1.31 14.08 -4.60
N HIS A 58 0.41 15.02 -4.35
CA HIS A 58 -0.29 15.76 -5.39
C HIS A 58 -0.12 17.28 -5.20
N ALA A 59 0.63 17.90 -6.10
CA ALA A 59 0.90 19.34 -6.06
C ALA A 59 -0.40 20.18 -6.04
N GLY A 60 -0.42 21.21 -5.18
CA GLY A 60 -1.59 22.08 -4.98
C GLY A 60 -2.61 21.58 -3.96
N SER A 61 -2.48 20.35 -3.45
CA SER A 61 -3.31 19.86 -2.35
C SER A 61 -3.03 20.61 -1.05
N GLN A 62 -4.03 20.66 -0.16
CA GLN A 62 -3.92 21.29 1.16
C GLN A 62 -4.59 20.41 2.21
N VAL A 63 -3.79 19.63 2.94
CA VAL A 63 -4.28 18.80 4.03
C VAL A 63 -3.79 19.36 5.37
N SER A 64 -4.72 19.70 6.27
CA SER A 64 -4.40 20.15 7.62
C SER A 64 -4.01 18.99 8.52
N VAL A 65 -2.73 18.70 8.66
CA VAL A 65 -2.20 17.60 9.47
C VAL A 65 -1.98 18.04 10.90
N THR A 66 -2.65 17.42 11.85
CA THR A 66 -2.47 17.67 13.28
C THR A 66 -1.75 16.52 13.95
N THR A 67 -0.54 16.77 14.43
CA THR A 67 0.25 15.82 15.21
C THR A 67 0.04 16.05 16.71
N PRO A 68 -0.43 15.02 17.47
CA PRO A 68 -0.66 15.12 18.90
C PRO A 68 0.60 15.36 19.73
N PRO A 69 0.46 15.79 21.00
CA PRO A 69 1.56 15.78 21.95
C PRO A 69 2.14 14.38 22.13
N LYS A 70 3.45 14.31 22.35
CA LYS A 70 4.18 13.07 22.63
C LYS A 70 5.12 13.27 23.80
N PHE A 71 4.94 12.51 24.86
CA PHE A 71 5.69 12.67 26.09
C PHE A 71 6.78 11.61 26.28
N LEU A 72 6.52 10.39 25.81
CA LEU A 72 7.40 9.23 26.00
C LEU A 72 7.66 8.51 24.68
N PRO A 73 8.84 7.92 24.48
CA PRO A 73 9.15 7.09 23.33
C PRO A 73 8.67 5.63 23.54
N GLY A 74 8.65 4.85 22.45
CA GLY A 74 8.47 3.40 22.47
C GLY A 74 7.11 2.93 23.01
N ILE A 75 7.11 1.79 23.71
CA ILE A 75 5.89 1.12 24.21
C ILE A 75 5.11 2.01 25.19
N LEU A 76 5.80 2.70 26.11
CA LEU A 76 5.16 3.60 27.08
C LEU A 76 4.49 4.79 26.38
N GLY A 77 5.13 5.34 25.34
CA GLY A 77 4.52 6.37 24.50
C GLY A 77 3.28 5.87 23.79
N ARG A 78 3.29 4.62 23.31
CA ARG A 78 2.13 4.01 22.66
C ARG A 78 0.97 3.75 23.62
N LEU A 79 1.25 3.29 24.85
CA LEU A 79 0.24 3.18 25.90
C LEU A 79 -0.38 4.53 26.22
N LEU A 80 0.42 5.57 26.36
CA LEU A 80 -0.08 6.93 26.60
C LEU A 80 -0.89 7.48 25.42
N ALA A 81 -0.54 7.11 24.19
CA ALA A 81 -1.28 7.48 22.98
C ALA A 81 -2.71 6.93 22.97
N THR A 82 -3.01 5.81 23.65
CA THR A 82 -4.39 5.28 23.79
C THR A 82 -5.32 6.27 24.51
N ILE A 83 -4.77 7.21 25.24
CA ILE A 83 -5.51 8.27 25.96
C ILE A 83 -5.41 9.60 25.20
N ILE A 84 -4.20 9.98 24.78
CA ILE A 84 -3.95 11.28 24.16
C ILE A 84 -4.64 11.39 22.80
N HIS A 85 -4.58 10.35 21.99
CA HIS A 85 -5.11 10.36 20.63
C HIS A 85 -6.64 10.53 20.58
N PRO A 86 -7.45 9.81 21.39
CA PRO A 86 -8.89 10.04 21.48
C PRO A 86 -9.23 11.43 22.07
N LEU A 87 -8.45 11.94 23.02
CA LEU A 87 -8.65 13.30 23.55
C LEU A 87 -8.38 14.39 22.50
N MET A 88 -7.33 14.18 21.68
CA MET A 88 -7.07 15.06 20.54
C MET A 88 -8.17 14.97 19.48
N PHE A 89 -8.62 13.78 19.16
CA PHE A 89 -9.75 13.56 18.26
C PHE A 89 -11.00 14.31 18.77
N LEU A 90 -11.30 14.18 20.06
CA LEU A 90 -12.44 14.87 20.69
C LEU A 90 -12.33 16.40 20.59
N ARG A 91 -11.11 16.96 20.73
CA ARG A 91 -10.86 18.39 20.55
C ARG A 91 -11.00 18.82 19.10
N LEU A 92 -10.45 18.05 18.18
CA LEU A 92 -10.53 18.32 16.75
C LEU A 92 -11.98 18.28 16.25
N THR A 93 -12.77 17.27 16.61
CA THR A 93 -14.18 17.20 16.20
C THR A 93 -15.02 18.36 16.73
N LYS A 94 -14.69 18.90 17.93
CA LYS A 94 -15.33 20.15 18.44
C LYS A 94 -14.96 21.38 17.61
N LYS A 95 -13.68 21.49 17.22
CA LYS A 95 -13.13 22.63 16.50
C LYS A 95 -13.55 22.65 15.03
N ILE A 96 -13.39 21.51 14.36
CA ILE A 96 -13.58 21.36 12.92
C ILE A 96 -15.06 21.18 12.58
N LYS A 97 -15.81 20.42 13.42
CA LYS A 97 -17.16 19.93 13.16
C LYS A 97 -17.19 19.19 11.82
N PRO A 98 -16.50 18.04 11.70
CA PRO A 98 -16.40 17.31 10.45
C PRO A 98 -17.78 16.76 10.04
N ASP A 99 -18.05 16.78 8.75
CA ASP A 99 -19.25 16.17 8.14
C ASP A 99 -19.12 14.64 8.12
N VAL A 100 -17.87 14.12 8.08
CA VAL A 100 -17.57 12.69 8.11
C VAL A 100 -16.16 12.46 8.68
N VAL A 101 -16.01 11.34 9.36
CA VAL A 101 -14.73 10.82 9.85
C VAL A 101 -14.35 9.59 9.02
N VAL A 102 -13.14 9.55 8.50
CA VAL A 102 -12.57 8.38 7.81
C VAL A 102 -11.45 7.81 8.65
N THR A 103 -11.57 6.56 9.07
CA THR A 103 -10.56 5.91 9.90
C THR A 103 -9.99 4.67 9.22
N TYR A 104 -8.67 4.51 9.27
CA TYR A 104 -7.96 3.35 8.73
C TYR A 104 -7.78 2.29 9.83
N SER A 105 -8.76 1.42 10.05
CA SER A 105 -8.71 0.24 10.97
C SER A 105 -7.75 0.41 12.16
N ILE A 106 -8.00 1.36 13.04
CA ILE A 106 -7.06 1.76 14.10
C ILE A 106 -7.11 0.75 15.26
N PRO A 107 -6.03 0.00 15.53
CA PRO A 107 -6.02 -1.04 16.56
C PRO A 107 -5.87 -0.50 17.99
N THR A 108 -5.29 0.70 18.16
CA THR A 108 -4.98 1.26 19.50
C THR A 108 -6.14 2.10 20.06
N SER A 109 -6.69 3.00 19.25
CA SER A 109 -7.73 3.97 19.68
C SER A 109 -9.02 3.92 18.85
N GLY A 110 -9.15 2.97 17.91
CA GLY A 110 -10.28 2.88 16.99
C GLY A 110 -11.64 2.78 17.67
N TRP A 111 -11.75 1.95 18.68
CA TRP A 111 -13.01 1.78 19.41
C TRP A 111 -13.44 3.05 20.14
N GLN A 112 -12.50 3.83 20.71
CA GLN A 112 -12.81 5.13 21.34
C GLN A 112 -13.29 6.14 20.29
N ILE A 113 -12.64 6.18 19.13
CA ILE A 113 -13.00 7.06 18.02
C ILE A 113 -14.39 6.72 17.50
N ALA A 114 -14.67 5.44 17.23
CA ALA A 114 -16.00 5.00 16.82
C ALA A 114 -17.07 5.36 17.87
N LYS A 115 -16.79 5.13 19.16
CA LYS A 115 -17.69 5.52 20.24
C LYS A 115 -17.95 7.04 20.29
N ILE A 116 -16.92 7.86 20.10
CA ILE A 116 -17.07 9.34 20.07
C ILE A 116 -17.90 9.75 18.87
N CYS A 117 -17.68 9.16 17.69
CA CYS A 117 -18.47 9.45 16.50
C CYS A 117 -19.95 9.13 16.72
N ASN A 118 -20.25 7.93 17.21
CA ASN A 118 -21.64 7.51 17.48
C ASN A 118 -22.35 8.40 18.50
N VAL A 119 -21.68 8.73 19.64
CA VAL A 119 -22.26 9.63 20.65
C VAL A 119 -22.51 11.03 20.11
N ARG A 120 -21.69 11.48 19.16
CA ARG A 120 -21.79 12.83 18.56
C ARG A 120 -22.59 12.86 17.27
N LYS A 121 -23.09 11.71 16.82
CA LYS A 121 -23.78 11.54 15.53
C LYS A 121 -22.93 12.10 14.36
N ILE A 122 -21.64 11.77 14.34
CA ILE A 122 -20.75 12.08 13.23
C ILE A 122 -20.59 10.81 12.42
N PRO A 123 -20.96 10.79 11.13
CA PRO A 123 -20.80 9.62 10.27
C PRO A 123 -19.35 9.11 10.27
N ILE A 124 -19.16 7.80 10.47
CA ILE A 124 -17.84 7.17 10.46
C ILE A 124 -17.72 6.13 9.36
N VAL A 125 -16.75 6.34 8.49
CA VAL A 125 -16.32 5.39 7.45
C VAL A 125 -15.02 4.72 7.89
N VAL A 126 -15.01 3.40 7.91
CA VAL A 126 -13.81 2.62 8.20
C VAL A 126 -13.20 2.16 6.89
N ARG A 127 -11.98 2.62 6.58
CA ARG A 127 -11.21 2.21 5.43
C ARG A 127 -10.24 1.10 5.82
N VAL A 128 -10.43 -0.11 5.32
CA VAL A 128 -9.65 -1.30 5.68
C VAL A 128 -8.71 -1.67 4.54
N ILE A 129 -7.42 -1.55 4.80
CA ILE A 129 -6.35 -1.81 3.81
C ILE A 129 -5.59 -3.10 4.11
N ASP A 130 -5.64 -3.55 5.37
CA ASP A 130 -4.96 -4.75 5.89
C ASP A 130 -5.68 -5.28 7.13
N ILE A 131 -5.14 -6.34 7.72
CA ILE A 131 -5.66 -6.97 8.96
C ILE A 131 -4.70 -6.64 10.12
N PRO A 132 -4.98 -5.60 10.94
CA PRO A 132 -4.04 -5.09 11.93
C PRO A 132 -3.57 -6.10 12.97
N HIS A 133 -4.45 -7.01 13.46
CA HIS A 133 -4.06 -7.99 14.47
C HIS A 133 -3.14 -9.10 13.91
N VAL A 134 -3.10 -9.29 12.59
CA VAL A 134 -2.19 -10.22 11.91
C VAL A 134 -0.85 -9.55 11.65
N LEU A 135 -0.87 -8.26 11.21
CA LEU A 135 0.33 -7.49 10.93
C LEU A 135 1.18 -7.18 12.15
N ARG A 136 0.56 -7.15 13.33
CA ARG A 136 1.27 -6.76 14.57
C ARG A 136 1.67 -7.98 15.38
N GLU A 137 2.97 -8.17 15.53
CA GLU A 137 3.52 -9.07 16.55
C GLU A 137 3.37 -8.44 17.93
N THR A 138 2.25 -8.70 18.60
CA THR A 138 1.95 -8.21 19.95
C THR A 138 1.24 -9.25 20.78
N HIS A 139 1.53 -9.26 22.09
CA HIS A 139 0.79 -10.08 23.06
C HIS A 139 -0.66 -9.62 23.26
N PHE A 140 -1.03 -8.43 22.76
CA PHE A 140 -2.37 -7.85 22.86
C PHE A 140 -3.28 -8.18 21.66
N LYS A 141 -2.94 -9.19 20.85
CA LYS A 141 -3.77 -9.61 19.68
C LYS A 141 -5.26 -9.76 19.99
N PRO A 142 -5.68 -10.38 21.14
CA PRO A 142 -7.11 -10.48 21.46
C PRO A 142 -7.80 -9.13 21.65
N LEU A 143 -7.10 -8.16 22.27
CA LEU A 143 -7.62 -6.80 22.46
C LEU A 143 -7.72 -6.04 21.13
N VAL A 144 -6.73 -6.20 20.25
CA VAL A 144 -6.76 -5.62 18.90
C VAL A 144 -7.94 -6.18 18.13
N LYS A 145 -8.14 -7.50 18.11
CA LYS A 145 -9.26 -8.16 17.44
C LYS A 145 -10.62 -7.74 18.03
N TRP A 146 -10.69 -7.55 19.34
CA TRP A 146 -11.89 -6.99 19.97
C TRP A 146 -12.17 -5.57 19.50
N SER A 147 -11.14 -4.71 19.44
CA SER A 147 -11.25 -3.35 18.93
C SER A 147 -11.71 -3.32 17.46
N GLU A 148 -11.17 -4.19 16.61
CA GLU A 148 -11.60 -4.34 15.21
C GLU A 148 -13.09 -4.71 15.13
N ARG A 149 -13.52 -5.73 15.89
CA ARG A 149 -14.94 -6.14 15.96
C ARG A 149 -15.84 -4.97 16.40
N TYR A 150 -15.41 -4.24 17.43
CA TYR A 150 -16.17 -3.07 17.89
C TYR A 150 -16.29 -2.01 16.78
N VAL A 151 -15.17 -1.68 16.14
CA VAL A 151 -15.11 -0.64 15.09
C VAL A 151 -15.97 -1.03 13.89
N PHE A 152 -15.85 -2.26 13.39
CA PHE A 152 -16.63 -2.71 12.23
C PHE A 152 -18.13 -2.80 12.52
N GLY A 153 -18.52 -3.24 13.71
CA GLY A 153 -19.92 -3.32 14.11
C GLY A 153 -20.59 -1.97 14.39
N HIS A 154 -19.80 -0.90 14.57
CA HIS A 154 -20.29 0.44 14.90
C HIS A 154 -19.99 1.49 13.82
N ALA A 155 -19.41 1.08 12.69
CA ALA A 155 -19.19 1.95 11.55
C ALA A 155 -20.49 2.16 10.76
N ASP A 156 -20.69 3.38 10.27
CA ASP A 156 -21.79 3.67 9.33
C ASP A 156 -21.51 3.07 7.97
N PHE A 157 -20.22 2.96 7.60
CA PHE A 157 -19.81 2.29 6.38
C PHE A 157 -18.41 1.67 6.52
N VAL A 158 -18.19 0.50 5.90
CA VAL A 158 -16.89 -0.16 5.83
C VAL A 158 -16.45 -0.25 4.37
N SER A 159 -15.33 0.38 4.05
CA SER A 159 -14.71 0.34 2.73
C SER A 159 -13.43 -0.49 2.77
N THR A 160 -13.26 -1.41 1.84
CA THR A 160 -12.11 -2.34 1.82
C THR A 160 -11.38 -2.32 0.48
N HIS A 161 -10.12 -2.74 0.47
CA HIS A 161 -9.30 -2.81 -0.75
C HIS A 161 -9.69 -3.96 -1.68
N ASN A 162 -10.26 -5.03 -1.14
CA ASN A 162 -10.64 -6.23 -1.90
C ASN A 162 -11.78 -6.98 -1.21
N GLU A 163 -12.36 -7.94 -1.91
CA GLU A 163 -13.49 -8.72 -1.40
C GLU A 163 -13.09 -9.64 -0.23
N ALA A 164 -11.86 -10.17 -0.21
CA ALA A 164 -11.39 -11.00 0.90
C ALA A 164 -11.39 -10.22 2.22
N LEU A 165 -10.90 -8.96 2.21
CA LEU A 165 -10.98 -8.06 3.36
C LEU A 165 -12.42 -7.69 3.72
N ARG A 166 -13.31 -7.53 2.71
CA ARG A 166 -14.71 -7.24 2.97
C ARG A 166 -15.38 -8.40 3.71
N GLN A 167 -15.19 -9.64 3.27
CA GLN A 167 -15.71 -10.83 3.94
C GLN A 167 -15.13 -10.98 5.36
N TYR A 168 -13.86 -10.68 5.54
CA TYR A 168 -13.24 -10.62 6.87
C TYR A 168 -13.95 -9.61 7.78
N CYS A 169 -14.23 -8.40 7.32
CA CYS A 169 -14.92 -7.37 8.11
C CYS A 169 -16.36 -7.77 8.45
N ILE A 170 -17.09 -8.38 7.50
CA ILE A 170 -18.44 -8.92 7.71
C ILE A 170 -18.40 -10.01 8.78
N GLY A 171 -17.43 -10.93 8.72
CA GLY A 171 -17.21 -11.96 9.75
C GLY A 171 -16.91 -11.40 11.14
N LEU A 172 -16.50 -10.14 11.24
CA LEU A 172 -16.28 -9.42 12.50
C LEU A 172 -17.40 -8.44 12.87
N GLY A 173 -18.51 -8.40 12.12
CA GLY A 173 -19.70 -7.64 12.47
C GLY A 173 -20.00 -6.41 11.62
N ALA A 174 -19.25 -6.18 10.53
CA ALA A 174 -19.65 -5.17 9.56
C ALA A 174 -20.95 -5.58 8.85
N SER A 175 -21.82 -4.60 8.57
CA SER A 175 -23.05 -4.85 7.79
C SER A 175 -22.71 -5.11 6.32
N PRO A 176 -23.19 -6.20 5.71
CA PRO A 176 -23.03 -6.45 4.28
C PRO A 176 -23.57 -5.30 3.40
N ASP A 177 -24.72 -4.73 3.78
CA ASP A 177 -25.37 -3.67 3.02
C ASP A 177 -24.68 -2.29 3.18
N ARG A 178 -23.88 -2.14 4.24
CA ARG A 178 -23.08 -0.94 4.52
C ARG A 178 -21.58 -1.24 4.41
N SER A 179 -21.24 -2.10 3.46
CA SER A 179 -19.83 -2.37 3.13
C SER A 179 -19.64 -2.55 1.63
N SER A 180 -18.53 -2.01 1.09
CA SER A 180 -18.18 -2.20 -0.31
C SER A 180 -16.67 -2.23 -0.52
N VAL A 181 -16.27 -2.77 -1.67
CA VAL A 181 -14.90 -2.68 -2.15
C VAL A 181 -14.74 -1.35 -2.89
N ILE A 182 -13.77 -0.56 -2.45
CA ILE A 182 -13.21 0.57 -3.18
C ILE A 182 -11.73 0.23 -3.35
N TYR A 183 -11.33 -0.13 -4.56
CA TYR A 183 -9.95 -0.53 -4.83
C TYR A 183 -8.97 0.59 -4.50
N PRO A 184 -7.70 0.28 -4.15
CA PRO A 184 -6.68 1.30 -4.03
C PRO A 184 -6.46 1.96 -5.39
N GLY A 185 -6.21 3.26 -5.37
CA GLY A 185 -5.96 4.01 -6.59
C GLY A 185 -4.50 3.97 -7.01
N ILE A 186 -4.27 4.27 -8.28
CA ILE A 186 -2.96 4.54 -8.86
C ILE A 186 -3.00 5.85 -9.64
N ASP A 187 -1.92 6.62 -9.55
CA ASP A 187 -1.74 7.85 -10.34
C ASP A 187 -1.31 7.50 -11.76
N MET A 188 -2.30 7.40 -12.67
CA MET A 188 -2.08 7.08 -14.08
C MET A 188 -1.36 8.20 -14.85
N ALA A 189 -1.25 9.41 -14.30
CA ALA A 189 -0.44 10.46 -14.91
C ALA A 189 1.06 10.26 -14.64
N ARG A 190 1.40 9.58 -13.56
CA ARG A 190 2.78 9.23 -13.19
C ARG A 190 3.17 7.83 -13.66
N PHE A 191 2.32 6.84 -13.39
CA PHE A 191 2.55 5.44 -13.74
C PHE A 191 1.80 5.10 -15.02
N PHE A 192 2.52 5.06 -16.13
CA PHE A 192 2.02 4.73 -17.47
C PHE A 192 3.12 4.07 -18.31
N PRO A 193 2.77 3.30 -19.35
CA PRO A 193 3.76 2.71 -20.24
C PRO A 193 4.55 3.77 -20.99
N ALA A 194 5.87 3.68 -20.96
CA ALA A 194 6.76 4.54 -21.73
C ALA A 194 8.08 3.81 -22.01
N PRO A 195 8.85 4.19 -23.02
CA PRO A 195 10.18 3.66 -23.24
C PRO A 195 11.10 3.86 -22.03
N PRO A 196 12.02 2.93 -21.76
CA PRO A 196 12.98 3.05 -20.69
C PRO A 196 13.93 4.24 -20.91
N ARG A 197 14.31 4.93 -19.86
CA ARG A 197 15.26 6.05 -19.91
C ARG A 197 16.69 5.53 -20.04
N LEU A 198 17.37 5.91 -21.13
CA LEU A 198 18.74 5.48 -21.42
C LEU A 198 19.75 5.91 -20.35
N ASP A 199 19.60 7.13 -19.80
CA ASP A 199 20.47 7.63 -18.72
C ASP A 199 20.37 6.78 -17.44
N LEU A 200 19.16 6.30 -17.12
CA LEU A 200 18.96 5.39 -16.00
C LEU A 200 19.50 3.99 -16.28
N GLN A 201 19.32 3.46 -17.50
CA GLN A 201 19.91 2.18 -17.89
C GLN A 201 21.43 2.22 -17.67
N VAL A 202 22.11 3.24 -18.20
CA VAL A 202 23.57 3.42 -18.02
C VAL A 202 23.92 3.55 -16.54
N LYS A 203 23.17 4.35 -15.78
CA LYS A 203 23.41 4.56 -14.34
C LYS A 203 23.39 3.26 -13.53
N VAL A 204 22.50 2.34 -13.86
CA VAL A 204 22.35 1.07 -13.13
C VAL A 204 23.10 -0.09 -13.80
N GLY A 205 23.79 0.14 -14.93
CA GLY A 205 24.58 -0.86 -15.63
C GLY A 205 23.75 -1.87 -16.43
N ILE A 206 22.57 -1.47 -16.91
CA ILE A 206 21.70 -2.26 -17.78
C ILE A 206 21.97 -1.84 -19.24
N GLN A 207 22.15 -2.83 -20.13
CA GLN A 207 22.27 -2.60 -21.57
C GLN A 207 20.88 -2.62 -22.25
N PRO A 208 20.69 -1.94 -23.39
CA PRO A 208 19.42 -2.00 -24.12
C PRO A 208 19.00 -3.39 -24.59
N THR A 209 19.94 -4.31 -24.67
CA THR A 209 19.72 -5.70 -25.07
C THR A 209 19.49 -6.65 -23.88
N ASP A 210 19.60 -6.14 -22.65
CA ASP A 210 19.40 -6.95 -21.45
C ASP A 210 17.91 -7.23 -21.22
N THR A 211 17.61 -8.44 -20.80
CA THR A 211 16.28 -8.82 -20.26
C THR A 211 16.26 -8.58 -18.76
N VAL A 212 15.35 -7.75 -18.27
CA VAL A 212 15.31 -7.33 -16.89
C VAL A 212 14.09 -7.91 -16.16
N LEU A 213 14.33 -8.81 -15.23
CA LEU A 213 13.35 -9.20 -14.22
C LEU A 213 13.37 -8.16 -13.09
N LEU A 214 12.22 -7.77 -12.55
CA LEU A 214 12.15 -6.66 -11.61
C LEU A 214 11.35 -7.00 -10.35
N PHE A 215 11.87 -6.59 -9.19
CA PHE A 215 11.12 -6.48 -7.94
C PHE A 215 11.24 -5.06 -7.38
N MET A 216 10.15 -4.53 -6.82
CA MET A 216 10.16 -3.24 -6.13
C MET A 216 9.41 -3.32 -4.80
N GLY A 217 9.97 -2.69 -3.78
CA GLY A 217 9.32 -2.45 -2.48
C GLY A 217 10.21 -2.77 -1.29
N THR A 218 9.63 -2.71 -0.09
CA THR A 218 10.35 -3.07 1.13
C THR A 218 10.71 -4.56 1.10
N ILE A 219 11.97 -4.86 1.38
CA ILE A 219 12.52 -6.22 1.37
C ILE A 219 12.33 -6.83 2.76
N PHE A 220 11.13 -7.36 2.97
CA PHE A 220 10.79 -8.12 4.18
C PHE A 220 11.17 -9.59 4.03
N ARG A 221 11.22 -10.31 5.15
CA ARG A 221 11.45 -11.75 5.16
C ARG A 221 10.39 -12.52 4.35
N PHE A 222 9.13 -12.09 4.41
CA PHE A 222 8.03 -12.68 3.63
C PHE A 222 8.04 -12.31 2.14
N SER A 223 8.95 -11.43 1.70
CA SER A 223 9.07 -11.07 0.28
C SER A 223 9.56 -12.22 -0.60
N GLY A 224 10.10 -13.29 -0.04
CA GLY A 224 10.52 -14.50 -0.77
C GLY A 224 11.69 -14.32 -1.72
N LEU A 225 12.42 -13.20 -1.61
CA LEU A 225 13.50 -12.84 -2.55
C LEU A 225 14.74 -13.71 -2.40
N ILE A 226 15.01 -14.22 -1.20
CA ILE A 226 16.16 -15.12 -0.96
C ILE A 226 15.96 -16.43 -1.73
N GLU A 227 14.77 -17.02 -1.62
CA GLU A 227 14.39 -18.25 -2.30
C GLU A 227 14.36 -18.03 -3.81
N LEU A 228 13.75 -16.93 -4.25
CA LEU A 228 13.70 -16.59 -5.66
C LEU A 228 15.09 -16.41 -6.28
N LEU A 229 16.00 -15.68 -5.61
CA LEU A 229 17.35 -15.49 -6.10
C LEU A 229 18.14 -16.81 -6.15
N THR A 230 17.92 -17.69 -5.19
CA THR A 230 18.56 -19.02 -5.16
C THR A 230 18.15 -19.84 -6.37
N GLU A 231 16.84 -19.88 -6.71
CA GLU A 231 16.32 -20.58 -7.87
C GLU A 231 16.70 -19.92 -9.22
N LEU A 232 16.79 -18.58 -9.24
CA LEU A 232 17.14 -17.82 -10.45
C LEU A 232 18.65 -17.88 -10.75
N ALA A 233 19.50 -18.14 -9.76
CA ALA A 233 20.95 -18.10 -9.88
C ALA A 233 21.55 -18.96 -11.00
N PRO A 234 21.11 -20.21 -11.24
CA PRO A 234 21.62 -21.01 -12.36
C PRO A 234 21.37 -20.38 -13.72
N THR A 235 20.22 -19.73 -13.89
CA THR A 235 19.83 -19.07 -15.14
C THR A 235 20.62 -17.78 -15.35
N LEU A 236 20.78 -16.96 -14.30
CA LEU A 236 21.60 -15.73 -14.32
C LEU A 236 23.09 -16.01 -14.63
N LYS A 237 23.61 -17.17 -14.21
CA LYS A 237 24.98 -17.60 -14.52
C LYS A 237 25.18 -18.01 -15.97
N LYS A 238 24.13 -18.56 -16.60
CA LYS A 238 24.17 -19.04 -18.00
C LYS A 238 23.97 -17.91 -19.01
N ASP A 239 23.18 -16.88 -18.62
CA ASP A 239 22.81 -15.77 -19.49
C ASP A 239 23.22 -14.44 -18.88
N ASN A 240 24.28 -13.86 -19.43
CA ASN A 240 24.80 -12.56 -18.98
C ASN A 240 23.89 -11.37 -19.34
N SER A 241 22.98 -11.53 -20.31
CA SER A 241 22.01 -10.51 -20.68
C SER A 241 20.79 -10.49 -19.76
N LEU A 242 20.57 -11.55 -18.97
CA LEU A 242 19.51 -11.57 -17.97
C LEU A 242 19.95 -10.82 -16.71
N LYS A 243 19.13 -9.87 -16.26
CA LYS A 243 19.35 -9.07 -15.06
C LYS A 243 18.19 -9.24 -14.08
N PHE A 244 18.50 -9.13 -12.80
CA PHE A 244 17.50 -9.03 -11.75
C PHE A 244 17.66 -7.68 -11.03
N LEU A 245 16.75 -6.75 -11.31
CA LEU A 245 16.70 -5.41 -10.72
C LEU A 245 15.80 -5.40 -9.49
N ILE A 246 16.37 -5.11 -8.32
CA ILE A 246 15.67 -5.09 -7.03
C ILE A 246 15.68 -3.66 -6.50
N LEU A 247 14.54 -2.99 -6.55
CA LEU A 247 14.34 -1.61 -6.12
C LEU A 247 13.77 -1.59 -4.70
N GLY A 248 14.49 -1.03 -3.75
CA GLY A 248 14.05 -0.90 -2.37
C GLY A 248 15.09 -1.27 -1.35
N ASP A 249 14.67 -1.25 -0.09
CA ASP A 249 15.48 -1.54 1.09
C ASP A 249 14.64 -2.28 2.13
N GLY A 250 15.22 -2.84 3.16
CA GLY A 250 14.50 -3.55 4.20
C GLY A 250 15.38 -4.50 5.02
N GLU A 251 14.73 -5.29 5.88
CA GLU A 251 15.44 -6.17 6.84
C GLU A 251 16.35 -7.22 6.18
N ASP A 252 15.94 -7.77 5.03
CA ASP A 252 16.71 -8.79 4.31
C ASP A 252 17.61 -8.21 3.20
N PHE A 253 17.71 -6.86 3.07
CA PHE A 253 18.51 -6.22 2.00
C PHE A 253 19.98 -6.66 2.04
N ILE A 254 20.63 -6.57 3.20
CA ILE A 254 22.06 -6.94 3.35
C ILE A 254 22.25 -8.43 3.07
N ARG A 255 21.38 -9.27 3.62
CA ARG A 255 21.43 -10.73 3.42
C ARG A 255 21.30 -11.11 1.94
N LEU A 256 20.38 -10.45 1.21
CA LEU A 256 20.19 -10.67 -0.22
C LEU A 256 21.41 -10.24 -1.03
N LYS A 257 22.03 -9.11 -0.67
CA LYS A 257 23.27 -8.62 -1.29
C LYS A 257 24.45 -9.56 -1.06
N GLU A 258 24.58 -10.10 0.15
CA GLU A 258 25.60 -11.11 0.48
C GLU A 258 25.38 -12.41 -0.28
N LEU A 259 24.13 -12.87 -0.42
CA LEU A 259 23.78 -14.03 -1.24
C LEU A 259 24.16 -13.81 -2.70
N ALA A 260 23.81 -12.68 -3.30
CA ALA A 260 24.21 -12.36 -4.68
C ALA A 260 25.75 -12.38 -4.86
N LYS A 261 26.48 -11.86 -3.86
CA LYS A 261 27.95 -11.90 -3.85
C LYS A 261 28.51 -13.33 -3.73
N SER A 262 27.99 -14.14 -2.83
CA SER A 262 28.45 -15.54 -2.64
C SER A 262 28.17 -16.41 -3.85
N LEU A 263 27.11 -16.09 -4.63
CA LEU A 263 26.79 -16.75 -5.87
C LEU A 263 27.58 -16.23 -7.09
N GLY A 264 28.38 -15.16 -6.94
CA GLY A 264 29.12 -14.52 -8.02
C GLY A 264 28.25 -13.74 -9.01
N LEU A 265 27.11 -13.23 -8.57
CA LEU A 265 26.08 -12.60 -9.41
C LEU A 265 26.01 -11.06 -9.30
N GLN A 266 27.11 -10.40 -8.83
CA GLN A 266 27.09 -8.94 -8.59
C GLN A 266 26.85 -8.09 -9.85
N ARG A 267 27.08 -8.66 -11.05
CA ARG A 267 26.81 -8.00 -12.34
C ARG A 267 25.41 -8.20 -12.85
N GLN A 268 24.75 -9.30 -12.45
CA GLN A 268 23.40 -9.66 -12.88
C GLN A 268 22.33 -9.20 -11.89
N VAL A 269 22.66 -9.15 -10.58
CA VAL A 269 21.72 -8.71 -9.52
C VAL A 269 22.04 -7.25 -9.15
N ILE A 270 21.14 -6.37 -9.56
CA ILE A 270 21.30 -4.92 -9.44
C ILE A 270 20.40 -4.44 -8.30
N MET A 271 21.02 -3.85 -7.26
CA MET A 271 20.35 -3.42 -6.04
C MET A 271 20.70 -1.97 -5.72
N PRO A 272 20.08 -0.97 -6.37
CA PRO A 272 20.39 0.44 -6.14
C PRO A 272 19.87 0.96 -4.79
N GLY A 273 19.10 0.15 -4.04
CA GLY A 273 18.49 0.57 -2.79
C GLY A 273 17.15 1.28 -2.99
N ARG A 274 16.81 2.15 -2.04
CA ARG A 274 15.56 2.93 -2.07
C ARG A 274 15.58 3.95 -3.20
N ILE A 275 14.51 3.98 -3.98
CA ILE A 275 14.30 4.94 -5.06
C ILE A 275 13.32 6.03 -4.59
N GLU A 276 13.62 7.27 -4.94
CA GLU A 276 12.72 8.40 -4.73
C GLU A 276 11.42 8.21 -5.51
N TYR A 277 10.30 8.57 -4.89
CA TYR A 277 8.96 8.29 -5.45
C TYR A 277 8.76 8.92 -6.84
N ASP A 278 9.32 10.11 -7.08
CA ASP A 278 9.22 10.81 -8.36
C ASP A 278 9.97 10.13 -9.51
N LEU A 279 10.98 9.33 -9.20
CA LEU A 279 11.74 8.56 -10.18
C LEU A 279 11.26 7.10 -10.31
N LEU A 280 10.33 6.68 -9.44
CA LEU A 280 9.97 5.28 -9.33
C LEU A 280 9.39 4.71 -10.64
N ALA A 281 8.51 5.43 -11.31
CA ALA A 281 7.93 5.00 -12.58
C ALA A 281 9.01 4.80 -13.67
N ASP A 282 10.03 5.66 -13.71
CA ASP A 282 11.13 5.55 -14.68
C ASP A 282 11.99 4.30 -14.41
N TYR A 283 12.22 3.96 -13.13
CA TYR A 283 12.90 2.72 -12.77
C TYR A 283 12.06 1.48 -13.06
N LEU A 284 10.74 1.52 -12.88
CA LEU A 284 9.86 0.41 -13.23
C LEU A 284 9.88 0.10 -14.72
N ARG A 285 9.95 1.13 -15.57
CA ARG A 285 10.05 1.01 -17.03
C ARG A 285 11.35 0.37 -17.52
N LEU A 286 12.37 0.18 -16.66
CA LEU A 286 13.55 -0.61 -16.98
C LEU A 286 13.26 -2.13 -16.99
N GLY A 287 12.19 -2.56 -16.32
CA GLY A 287 11.81 -3.97 -16.21
C GLY A 287 11.09 -4.50 -17.46
N HIS A 288 11.26 -5.79 -17.74
CA HIS A 288 10.48 -6.52 -18.73
C HIS A 288 9.38 -7.35 -18.07
N VAL A 289 9.69 -8.01 -16.95
CA VAL A 289 8.74 -8.80 -16.17
C VAL A 289 8.90 -8.48 -14.71
N ALA A 290 7.83 -8.13 -14.02
CA ALA A 290 7.85 -7.96 -12.57
C ALA A 290 7.61 -9.28 -11.84
N LEU A 291 8.24 -9.42 -10.68
CA LEU A 291 8.12 -10.61 -9.84
C LEU A 291 7.58 -10.22 -8.46
N LEU A 292 6.57 -10.94 -7.99
CA LEU A 292 6.00 -10.78 -6.65
C LEU A 292 6.04 -12.12 -5.91
N PRO A 293 7.23 -12.53 -5.40
CA PRO A 293 7.44 -13.86 -4.83
C PRO A 293 7.06 -13.94 -3.35
N PHE A 294 6.00 -13.25 -2.93
CA PHE A 294 5.60 -13.23 -1.53
C PHE A 294 5.31 -14.64 -1.02
N ARG A 295 5.82 -14.96 0.16
CA ARG A 295 5.44 -16.20 0.83
C ARG A 295 3.96 -16.16 1.23
N PRO A 296 3.20 -17.25 1.02
CA PRO A 296 1.80 -17.33 1.45
C PRO A 296 1.73 -17.51 2.98
N GLU A 297 1.86 -16.40 3.70
CA GLU A 297 1.78 -16.33 5.17
C GLU A 297 0.49 -15.60 5.57
N PRO A 298 0.00 -15.74 6.81
CA PRO A 298 -1.21 -15.05 7.27
C PRO A 298 -1.19 -13.53 7.02
N VAL A 299 -0.01 -12.91 7.06
CA VAL A 299 0.17 -11.47 6.82
C VAL A 299 0.03 -11.08 5.36
N THR A 300 0.29 -12.00 4.43
CA THR A 300 0.27 -11.74 2.98
C THR A 300 -1.00 -12.26 2.30
N HIS A 301 -1.67 -13.26 2.87
CA HIS A 301 -2.79 -13.97 2.24
C HIS A 301 -3.94 -13.06 1.81
N GLY A 302 -4.41 -12.20 2.72
CA GLY A 302 -5.49 -11.25 2.44
C GLY A 302 -5.02 -9.93 1.81
N ALA A 303 -3.71 -9.75 1.60
CA ALA A 303 -3.16 -8.48 1.15
C ALA A 303 -3.35 -8.27 -0.36
N LEU A 304 -3.56 -7.01 -0.74
CA LEU A 304 -3.39 -6.52 -2.11
C LEU A 304 -2.14 -5.63 -2.12
N PRO A 305 -0.98 -6.18 -2.50
CA PRO A 305 0.26 -5.41 -2.48
C PRO A 305 0.22 -4.24 -3.47
N GLY A 306 0.25 -3.00 -3.00
CA GLY A 306 0.12 -1.80 -3.83
C GLY A 306 1.12 -1.69 -4.99
N LYS A 307 2.29 -2.35 -4.87
CA LYS A 307 3.30 -2.40 -5.93
C LYS A 307 2.80 -3.05 -7.23
N ILE A 308 1.84 -3.99 -7.15
CA ILE A 308 1.28 -4.64 -8.33
C ILE A 308 0.54 -3.65 -9.22
N LEU A 309 -0.14 -2.67 -8.61
CA LEU A 309 -0.84 -1.62 -9.34
C LEU A 309 0.15 -0.75 -10.12
N GLN A 310 1.30 -0.43 -9.51
CA GLN A 310 2.37 0.34 -10.13
C GLN A 310 3.03 -0.42 -11.29
N TYR A 311 3.23 -1.74 -11.13
CA TYR A 311 3.74 -2.59 -12.22
C TYR A 311 2.79 -2.58 -13.41
N LEU A 312 1.53 -2.93 -13.17
CA LEU A 312 0.52 -3.03 -14.23
C LEU A 312 0.26 -1.69 -14.90
N ALA A 313 0.20 -0.59 -14.13
CA ALA A 313 0.04 0.75 -14.68
C ALA A 313 1.20 1.16 -15.58
N CYS A 314 2.43 0.75 -15.28
CA CYS A 314 3.60 0.94 -16.15
C CYS A 314 3.65 -0.02 -17.34
N GLY A 315 2.65 -0.90 -17.51
CA GLY A 315 2.63 -1.90 -18.58
C GLY A 315 3.61 -3.05 -18.35
N LEU A 316 3.97 -3.33 -17.10
CA LEU A 316 4.93 -4.36 -16.72
C LEU A 316 4.18 -5.63 -16.32
N PRO A 317 4.12 -6.67 -17.18
CA PRO A 317 3.49 -7.94 -16.84
C PRO A 317 4.13 -8.55 -15.60
N THR A 318 3.31 -9.14 -14.74
CA THR A 318 3.75 -9.58 -13.42
C THR A 318 3.54 -11.07 -13.23
N ILE A 319 4.51 -11.76 -12.63
CA ILE A 319 4.33 -13.12 -12.11
C ILE A 319 4.28 -13.04 -10.59
N ALA A 320 3.22 -13.53 -10.00
CA ALA A 320 2.95 -13.39 -8.57
C ALA A 320 2.65 -14.73 -7.91
N THR A 321 2.96 -14.85 -6.62
CA THR A 321 2.39 -15.90 -5.78
C THR A 321 0.86 -15.72 -5.69
N PRO A 322 0.05 -16.78 -5.78
CA PRO A 322 -1.40 -16.69 -5.64
C PRO A 322 -1.76 -16.36 -4.19
N LEU A 323 -2.13 -15.10 -3.94
CA LEU A 323 -2.62 -14.59 -2.67
C LEU A 323 -4.11 -14.31 -2.81
N ASP A 324 -4.93 -14.69 -1.82
CA ASP A 324 -6.40 -14.53 -1.88
C ASP A 324 -6.81 -13.06 -2.14
N GLY A 325 -6.15 -12.11 -1.45
CA GLY A 325 -6.41 -10.68 -1.64
C GLY A 325 -6.09 -10.20 -3.06
N LEU A 326 -5.04 -10.73 -3.67
CA LEU A 326 -4.64 -10.39 -5.04
C LEU A 326 -5.57 -11.06 -6.06
N GLN A 327 -5.84 -12.36 -5.92
CA GLN A 327 -6.70 -13.13 -6.82
C GLN A 327 -8.16 -12.67 -6.79
N SER A 328 -8.62 -12.11 -5.66
CA SER A 328 -9.97 -11.55 -5.55
C SER A 328 -10.18 -10.28 -6.38
N MET A 329 -9.09 -9.65 -6.84
CA MET A 329 -9.13 -8.45 -7.67
C MET A 329 -8.65 -8.69 -9.09
N ILE A 330 -7.59 -9.48 -9.27
CA ILE A 330 -6.91 -9.67 -10.56
C ILE A 330 -7.01 -11.14 -10.95
N ALA A 331 -7.84 -11.44 -11.94
CA ALA A 331 -7.91 -12.77 -12.51
C ALA A 331 -6.62 -13.12 -13.29
N PRO A 332 -6.29 -14.40 -13.48
CA PRO A 332 -5.23 -14.80 -14.38
C PRO A 332 -5.37 -14.11 -15.75
N ASP A 333 -4.25 -13.81 -16.40
CA ASP A 333 -4.17 -13.15 -17.72
C ASP A 333 -4.66 -11.69 -17.77
N GLN A 334 -5.02 -11.11 -16.64
CA GLN A 334 -5.29 -9.66 -16.52
C GLN A 334 -4.03 -8.84 -16.15
N GLY A 335 -2.92 -9.12 -16.83
CA GLY A 335 -1.61 -8.53 -16.55
C GLY A 335 -0.79 -9.33 -15.53
N VAL A 336 -1.38 -10.35 -14.90
CA VAL A 336 -0.73 -11.20 -13.90
C VAL A 336 -0.84 -12.66 -14.27
N LEU A 337 0.27 -13.38 -14.12
CA LEU A 337 0.32 -14.84 -14.09
C LEU A 337 0.64 -15.31 -12.67
N TYR A 338 0.06 -16.42 -12.26
CA TYR A 338 0.26 -16.95 -10.90
C TYR A 338 1.18 -18.16 -10.91
N ALA A 339 2.16 -18.21 -9.99
CA ALA A 339 3.14 -19.28 -9.83
C ALA A 339 3.15 -19.80 -8.39
N ASN A 340 3.13 -21.14 -8.24
CA ASN A 340 3.13 -21.83 -6.95
C ASN A 340 4.56 -22.07 -6.44
N GLY A 341 5.32 -20.99 -6.30
CA GLY A 341 6.66 -21.02 -5.73
C GLY A 341 7.75 -20.51 -6.65
N PRO A 342 8.98 -20.35 -6.13
CA PRO A 342 10.08 -19.70 -6.84
C PRO A 342 10.48 -20.41 -8.13
N GLN A 343 10.49 -21.75 -8.16
CA GLN A 343 10.90 -22.52 -9.32
C GLN A 343 9.97 -22.29 -10.51
N GLU A 344 8.65 -22.38 -10.29
CA GLU A 344 7.65 -22.12 -11.31
C GLU A 344 7.70 -20.66 -11.77
N MET A 345 7.87 -19.73 -10.82
CA MET A 345 7.99 -18.29 -11.09
C MET A 345 9.17 -17.99 -12.03
N VAL A 346 10.34 -18.55 -11.77
CA VAL A 346 11.54 -18.41 -12.64
C VAL A 346 11.24 -18.94 -14.04
N LYS A 347 10.68 -20.16 -14.16
CA LYS A 347 10.33 -20.76 -15.45
C LYS A 347 9.38 -19.87 -16.24
N MET A 348 8.29 -19.42 -15.63
CA MET A 348 7.30 -18.55 -16.26
C MET A 348 7.89 -17.19 -16.65
N ALA A 349 8.77 -16.61 -15.82
CA ALA A 349 9.41 -15.33 -16.10
C ALA A 349 10.29 -15.38 -17.36
N ILE A 350 11.09 -16.43 -17.50
CA ILE A 350 11.94 -16.62 -18.69
C ILE A 350 11.08 -16.87 -19.94
N GLN A 351 10.03 -17.70 -19.83
CA GLN A 351 9.10 -17.95 -20.93
C GLN A 351 8.40 -16.67 -21.39
N LEU A 352 7.88 -15.89 -20.45
CA LEU A 352 7.19 -14.65 -20.74
C LEU A 352 8.13 -13.61 -21.36
N ALA A 353 9.34 -13.47 -20.84
CA ALA A 353 10.34 -12.55 -21.38
C ALA A 353 10.75 -12.86 -22.82
N SER A 354 10.65 -14.13 -23.25
CA SER A 354 10.95 -14.58 -24.62
C SER A 354 9.75 -14.64 -25.56
N ASN A 355 8.52 -14.41 -25.04
CA ASN A 355 7.28 -14.45 -25.82
C ASN A 355 6.68 -13.05 -25.96
N ALA A 356 7.05 -12.35 -27.03
CA ALA A 356 6.65 -10.95 -27.26
C ALA A 356 5.11 -10.78 -27.37
N ASP A 357 4.40 -11.74 -27.96
CA ASP A 357 2.93 -11.65 -28.13
C ASP A 357 2.23 -11.76 -26.77
N GLN A 358 2.57 -12.76 -25.97
CA GLN A 358 2.00 -12.94 -24.63
C GLN A 358 2.36 -11.79 -23.72
N HIS A 359 3.62 -11.31 -23.80
CA HIS A 359 4.08 -10.15 -23.04
C HIS A 359 3.23 -8.90 -23.36
N SER A 360 3.05 -8.61 -24.65
CA SER A 360 2.26 -7.44 -25.11
C SER A 360 0.80 -7.54 -24.70
N GLN A 361 0.20 -8.73 -24.80
CA GLN A 361 -1.17 -8.98 -24.40
C GLN A 361 -1.37 -8.76 -22.89
N LEU A 362 -0.50 -9.30 -22.05
CA LEU A 362 -0.55 -9.12 -20.60
C LEU A 362 -0.30 -7.67 -20.20
N SER A 363 0.66 -7.00 -20.85
CA SER A 363 0.93 -5.57 -20.62
C SER A 363 -0.32 -4.73 -20.86
N LEU A 364 -0.96 -4.87 -22.02
CA LEU A 364 -2.18 -4.14 -22.38
C LEU A 364 -3.35 -4.47 -21.43
N SER A 365 -3.53 -5.74 -21.12
CA SER A 365 -4.59 -6.20 -20.20
C SER A 365 -4.42 -5.57 -18.81
N GLY A 366 -3.19 -5.54 -18.27
CA GLY A 366 -2.88 -4.91 -16.99
C GLY A 366 -3.14 -3.41 -16.97
N VAL A 367 -2.70 -2.69 -18.00
CA VAL A 367 -2.94 -1.23 -18.12
C VAL A 367 -4.44 -0.93 -18.18
N ASN A 368 -5.20 -1.70 -18.96
CA ASN A 368 -6.65 -1.53 -19.07
C ASN A 368 -7.34 -1.77 -17.73
N LEU A 369 -6.94 -2.81 -17.00
CA LEU A 369 -7.45 -3.10 -15.66
C LEU A 369 -7.23 -1.92 -14.71
N MET A 370 -6.02 -1.34 -14.71
CA MET A 370 -5.69 -0.20 -13.86
C MET A 370 -6.50 1.04 -14.22
N ASN A 371 -6.66 1.33 -15.50
CA ASN A 371 -7.49 2.47 -15.96
C ASN A 371 -8.95 2.33 -15.54
N LEU A 372 -9.53 1.14 -15.67
CA LEU A 372 -10.94 0.89 -15.37
C LEU A 372 -11.22 0.88 -13.86
N HIS A 373 -10.39 0.20 -13.09
CA HIS A 373 -10.72 -0.13 -11.69
C HIS A 373 -9.84 0.55 -10.65
N CYS A 374 -8.65 1.06 -11.00
CA CYS A 374 -7.70 1.60 -10.03
C CYS A 374 -7.31 3.06 -10.29
N ASN A 375 -7.87 3.73 -11.28
CA ASN A 375 -7.61 5.15 -11.48
C ASN A 375 -8.14 5.96 -10.30
N TRP A 376 -7.28 6.78 -9.69
CA TRP A 376 -7.64 7.63 -8.54
C TRP A 376 -8.88 8.49 -8.78
N GLN A 377 -9.05 9.04 -9.98
CA GLN A 377 -10.22 9.86 -10.29
C GLN A 377 -11.52 9.07 -10.10
N ASN A 378 -11.57 7.82 -10.56
CA ASN A 378 -12.73 6.94 -10.41
C ASN A 378 -12.95 6.58 -8.93
N GLN A 379 -11.87 6.25 -8.20
CA GLN A 379 -11.97 5.87 -6.78
C GLN A 379 -12.47 7.02 -5.91
N ILE A 380 -11.99 8.23 -6.16
CA ILE A 380 -12.44 9.45 -5.46
C ILE A 380 -13.93 9.72 -5.73
N GLN A 381 -14.39 9.57 -6.97
CA GLN A 381 -15.81 9.77 -7.28
C GLN A 381 -16.70 8.71 -6.60
N THR A 382 -16.27 7.46 -6.61
CA THR A 382 -16.97 6.37 -5.90
C THR A 382 -17.05 6.66 -4.40
N PHE A 383 -15.95 7.09 -3.81
CA PHE A 383 -15.89 7.43 -2.38
C PHE A 383 -16.75 8.66 -2.05
N LYS A 384 -16.71 9.70 -2.87
CA LYS A 384 -17.58 10.89 -2.71
C LYS A 384 -19.05 10.52 -2.75
N LYS A 385 -19.46 9.71 -3.72
CA LYS A 385 -20.84 9.23 -3.81
C LYS A 385 -21.26 8.52 -2.53
N MET A 386 -20.44 7.58 -2.07
CA MET A 386 -20.69 6.85 -0.82
C MET A 386 -20.89 7.78 0.39
N ILE A 387 -20.03 8.81 0.56
CA ILE A 387 -20.16 9.76 1.68
C ILE A 387 -21.45 10.59 1.56
N VAL A 388 -21.81 11.03 0.37
CA VAL A 388 -23.05 11.78 0.13
C VAL A 388 -24.26 10.92 0.45
N ASP A 389 -24.27 9.67 0.00
CA ASP A 389 -25.36 8.72 0.26
C ASP A 389 -25.54 8.47 1.77
N LEU A 390 -24.43 8.42 2.55
CA LEU A 390 -24.48 8.30 4.01
C LEU A 390 -25.12 9.51 4.70
N GLN A 391 -24.94 10.72 4.17
CA GLN A 391 -25.55 11.94 4.76
C GLN A 391 -27.05 12.07 4.46
N HIS A 392 -27.54 11.40 3.41
CA HIS A 392 -28.96 11.40 3.05
C HIS A 392 -29.74 10.23 3.65
N ALA A 393 -29.06 9.28 4.29
CA ALA A 393 -29.67 8.10 4.92
C ALA A 393 -30.11 8.35 6.38
N GLU A 394 -29.84 9.55 6.94
CA GLU A 394 -30.35 10.05 8.23
C GLU A 394 -31.63 10.88 8.04
#